data_107828eb3d9fbf9ba56da1349970fcdc
#
_entry.id   107828eb3d9fbf9ba56da1349970fcdc
#
_cell.length_a   1.000
_cell.length_b   1.000
_cell.length_c   1.000
_cell.angle_alpha   90.00
_cell.angle_beta   90.00
_cell.angle_gamma   90.00
#
_symmetry.space_group_name_H-M   'P 1'
#
loop_
_entity.id
_entity.type
_entity.pdbx_description
1 polymer ?
#
loop_
_entity_poly.entity_id
_entity_poly.type
_entity_poly.pdbx_seq_one_letter_code
_entity_poly.pdbx_strand_id
1 'polypeptide(L)'
;MRLFKLIVALFTSITITNAVNAAEVKMAKANWDTGYFQAEIYKQALEKMGHTVTEPKAIKPSVFYVAAAAGDLDLWVNGWFGTHDGYIKEAKG
;
A
#
# COMPACT_ATOMS: atom_id res chain seq x y z
N MET A 1 -32.42 -23.59 -50.93
CA MET A 1 -32.24 -22.57 -49.87
C MET A 1 -31.10 -22.96 -48.99
N ARG A 2 -30.00 -22.30 -49.11
CA ARG A 2 -28.89 -22.56 -48.25
C ARG A 2 -28.98 -21.57 -47.11
N LEU A 3 -29.35 -22.07 -45.94
CA LEU A 3 -29.20 -21.35 -44.70
C LEU A 3 -27.73 -21.18 -44.41
N PHE A 4 -27.15 -20.02 -44.75
CA PHE A 4 -25.90 -19.61 -44.18
C PHE A 4 -26.13 -19.36 -42.71
N LYS A 5 -25.87 -20.40 -41.92
CA LYS A 5 -25.66 -20.16 -40.51
C LYS A 5 -24.35 -19.40 -40.40
N LEU A 6 -24.46 -18.11 -40.42
CA LEU A 6 -23.46 -17.26 -39.89
C LEU A 6 -23.36 -17.62 -38.39
N ILE A 7 -22.49 -18.58 -38.11
CA ILE A 7 -21.96 -18.71 -36.77
C ILE A 7 -21.08 -17.48 -36.62
N VAL A 8 -21.69 -16.40 -36.20
CA VAL A 8 -20.94 -15.32 -35.56
C VAL A 8 -20.40 -15.96 -34.30
N ALA A 9 -19.22 -16.55 -34.42
CA ALA A 9 -18.42 -16.84 -33.26
C ALA A 9 -18.19 -15.50 -32.59
N LEU A 10 -19.06 -15.16 -31.66
CA LEU A 10 -18.84 -14.07 -30.76
C LEU A 10 -17.64 -14.51 -29.93
N PHE A 11 -16.45 -14.18 -30.43
CA PHE A 11 -15.26 -14.18 -29.61
C PHE A 11 -15.48 -13.08 -28.56
N THR A 12 -16.17 -13.43 -27.50
CA THR A 12 -16.09 -12.68 -26.27
C THR A 12 -14.65 -12.85 -25.83
N SER A 13 -13.82 -11.91 -26.25
CA SER A 13 -12.51 -11.73 -25.64
C SER A 13 -12.79 -11.43 -24.19
N ILE A 14 -12.75 -12.47 -23.35
CA ILE A 14 -12.66 -12.28 -21.93
C ILE A 14 -11.30 -11.67 -21.71
N THR A 15 -11.22 -10.36 -21.79
CA THR A 15 -10.11 -9.63 -21.23
C THR A 15 -10.18 -9.88 -19.74
N ILE A 16 -9.41 -10.87 -19.29
CA ILE A 16 -9.10 -10.99 -17.88
C ILE A 16 -8.24 -9.78 -17.58
N THR A 17 -8.90 -8.67 -17.28
CA THR A 17 -8.26 -7.59 -16.60
C THR A 17 -7.89 -8.14 -15.24
N ASN A 18 -6.62 -8.48 -15.05
CA ASN A 18 -6.08 -8.61 -13.71
C ASN A 18 -6.32 -7.25 -13.04
N ALA A 19 -7.48 -7.11 -12.43
CA ALA A 19 -7.72 -5.99 -11.54
C ALA A 19 -6.68 -6.14 -10.43
N VAL A 20 -5.57 -5.36 -10.54
CA VAL A 20 -4.70 -5.11 -9.41
C VAL A 20 -5.63 -4.54 -8.35
N ASN A 21 -5.87 -5.29 -7.28
CA ASN A 21 -6.71 -4.83 -6.19
C ASN A 21 -6.05 -3.58 -5.61
N ALA A 22 -6.54 -2.41 -6.03
CA ALA A 22 -6.13 -1.14 -5.49
C ALA A 22 -6.47 -1.15 -3.99
N ALA A 23 -5.46 -0.91 -3.15
CA ALA A 23 -5.63 -0.81 -1.71
C ALA A 23 -5.47 0.65 -1.28
N GLU A 24 -6.16 1.01 -0.20
CA GLU A 24 -5.84 2.22 0.55
C GLU A 24 -4.72 1.88 1.54
N VAL A 25 -3.58 2.56 1.39
CA VAL A 25 -2.43 2.41 2.27
C VAL A 25 -2.41 3.55 3.27
N LYS A 26 -2.58 3.24 4.53
CA LYS A 26 -2.47 4.18 5.65
C LYS A 26 -1.01 4.32 6.04
N MET A 27 -0.37 5.35 5.52
CA MET A 27 1.06 5.56 5.65
C MET A 27 1.37 6.62 6.71
N ALA A 28 2.42 6.40 7.49
CA ALA A 28 3.03 7.40 8.33
C ALA A 28 4.44 7.74 7.83
N LYS A 29 5.00 8.83 8.31
CA LYS A 29 6.39 9.20 8.04
C LYS A 29 7.13 9.46 9.35
N ALA A 30 8.43 9.21 9.32
CA ALA A 30 9.29 9.52 10.44
C ALA A 30 9.34 11.04 10.70
N ASN A 31 9.53 11.43 11.93
CA ASN A 31 9.53 12.84 12.33
C ASN A 31 10.90 13.54 12.20
N TRP A 32 11.64 13.19 11.16
CA TRP A 32 12.92 13.81 10.81
C TRP A 32 13.03 14.01 9.28
N ASP A 33 13.91 14.90 8.86
CA ASP A 33 13.96 15.41 7.46
C ASP A 33 14.12 14.31 6.40
N THR A 34 15.07 13.41 6.58
CA THR A 34 15.25 12.30 5.63
C THR A 34 14.05 11.37 5.57
N GLY A 35 13.32 11.25 6.67
CA GLY A 35 12.08 10.48 6.73
C GLY A 35 10.98 11.07 5.85
N TYR A 36 10.89 12.38 5.77
CA TYR A 36 9.91 13.06 4.89
C TYR A 36 10.18 12.77 3.42
N PHE A 37 11.43 12.85 3.02
CA PHE A 37 11.86 12.56 1.66
C PHE A 37 11.62 11.09 1.28
N GLN A 38 12.02 10.17 2.14
CA GLN A 38 11.84 8.74 1.91
C GLN A 38 10.35 8.36 1.84
N ALA A 39 9.53 8.89 2.72
CA ALA A 39 8.09 8.63 2.71
C ALA A 39 7.45 9.12 1.41
N GLU A 40 7.84 10.28 0.90
CA GLU A 40 7.31 10.80 -0.36
C GLU A 40 7.67 9.92 -1.56
N ILE A 41 8.89 9.38 -1.61
CA ILE A 41 9.30 8.43 -2.66
C ILE A 41 8.41 7.19 -2.65
N TYR A 42 8.19 6.58 -1.49
CA TYR A 42 7.35 5.40 -1.37
C TYR A 42 5.89 5.70 -1.69
N LYS A 43 5.38 6.84 -1.24
CA LYS A 43 4.02 7.28 -1.56
C LYS A 43 3.81 7.37 -3.07
N GLN A 44 4.70 8.06 -3.77
CA GLN A 44 4.61 8.19 -5.23
C GLN A 44 4.72 6.84 -5.94
N ALA A 45 5.59 5.96 -5.49
CA ALA A 45 5.72 4.62 -6.06
C ALA A 45 4.43 3.81 -5.90
N LEU A 46 3.82 3.84 -4.73
CA LEU A 46 2.56 3.14 -4.45
C LEU A 46 1.40 3.72 -5.28
N GLU A 47 1.32 5.03 -5.42
CA GLU A 47 0.32 5.69 -6.26
C GLU A 47 0.46 5.32 -7.74
N LYS A 48 1.69 5.22 -8.24
CA LYS A 48 1.96 4.74 -9.61
C LYS A 48 1.56 3.29 -9.82
N MET A 49 1.58 2.49 -8.76
CA MET A 49 1.11 1.10 -8.79
C MET A 49 -0.42 0.99 -8.71
N GLY A 50 -1.12 2.10 -8.59
CA GLY A 50 -2.58 2.17 -8.55
C GLY A 50 -3.18 2.16 -7.15
N HIS A 51 -2.38 2.26 -6.10
CA HIS A 51 -2.88 2.36 -4.72
C HIS A 51 -3.21 3.80 -4.35
N THR A 52 -4.13 3.97 -3.42
CA THR A 52 -4.38 5.24 -2.75
C THR A 52 -3.56 5.28 -1.47
N VAL A 53 -2.84 6.36 -1.27
CA VAL A 53 -2.03 6.55 -0.06
C VAL A 53 -2.58 7.72 0.74
N THR A 54 -2.90 7.49 2.01
CA THR A 54 -3.29 8.58 2.89
C THR A 54 -2.12 9.54 3.08
N GLU A 55 -2.40 10.83 3.26
CA GLU A 55 -1.32 11.80 3.48
C GLU A 55 -0.50 11.41 4.72
N PRO A 56 0.80 11.13 4.56
CA PRO A 56 1.61 10.63 5.66
C PRO A 56 1.78 11.69 6.76
N LYS A 57 1.40 11.34 7.97
CA LYS A 57 1.64 12.17 9.15
C LYS A 57 2.97 11.84 9.79
N ALA A 58 3.69 12.86 10.22
CA ALA A 58 4.94 12.68 10.96
C ALA A 58 4.65 12.20 12.39
N ILE A 59 5.20 11.06 12.75
CA ILE A 59 5.02 10.47 14.08
C ILE A 59 6.34 9.90 14.61
N LYS A 60 6.40 9.71 15.93
CA LYS A 60 7.53 9.08 16.60
C LYS A 60 7.54 7.56 16.33
N PRO A 61 8.70 6.90 16.34
CA PRO A 61 8.80 5.45 16.21
C PRO A 61 7.90 4.69 17.19
N SER A 62 7.93 5.04 18.46
CA SER A 62 7.12 4.39 19.49
C SER A 62 5.62 4.45 19.21
N VAL A 63 5.15 5.56 18.65
CA VAL A 63 3.73 5.75 18.28
C VAL A 63 3.38 4.92 17.05
N PHE A 64 4.27 4.87 16.06
CA PHE A 64 4.01 4.08 14.85
C PHE A 64 3.77 2.61 15.16
N TYR A 65 4.64 1.97 15.92
CA TYR A 65 4.52 0.54 16.18
C TYR A 65 3.24 0.18 16.94
N VAL A 66 2.79 1.03 17.85
CA VAL A 66 1.51 0.85 18.54
C VAL A 66 0.33 0.99 17.57
N ALA A 67 0.35 2.02 16.75
CA ALA A 67 -0.70 2.24 15.75
C ALA A 67 -0.76 1.14 14.69
N ALA A 68 0.40 0.65 14.25
CA ALA A 68 0.49 -0.47 13.32
C ALA A 68 -0.04 -1.78 13.94
N ALA A 69 0.29 -2.05 15.18
CA ALA A 69 -0.22 -3.22 15.90
C ALA A 69 -1.74 -3.17 16.08
N ALA A 70 -2.31 -1.99 16.24
CA ALA A 70 -3.75 -1.76 16.32
C ALA A 70 -4.47 -1.78 14.97
N GLY A 71 -3.75 -1.82 13.86
CA GLY A 71 -4.31 -1.76 12.52
C GLY A 71 -4.64 -0.35 12.01
N ASP A 72 -4.22 0.69 12.72
CA ASP A 72 -4.48 2.09 12.35
C ASP A 72 -3.53 2.60 11.27
N LEU A 73 -2.36 2.01 11.14
CA LEU A 73 -1.35 2.30 10.13
C LEU A 73 -0.84 1.02 9.47
N ASP A 74 -0.51 1.12 8.19
CA ASP A 74 -0.07 -0.01 7.39
C ASP A 74 1.42 0.04 7.04
N LEU A 75 1.98 1.22 6.88
CA LEU A 75 3.33 1.38 6.32
C LEU A 75 4.09 2.52 6.98
N TRP A 76 5.31 2.22 7.32
CA TRP A 76 6.38 3.14 7.67
C TRP A 76 7.70 2.66 7.06
N VAL A 77 8.37 3.53 6.32
CA VAL A 77 9.58 3.16 5.57
C VAL A 77 10.88 3.30 6.38
N ASN A 78 10.81 3.76 7.61
CA ASN A 78 11.97 4.02 8.47
C ASN A 78 12.03 3.07 9.69
N GLY A 79 11.76 1.81 9.47
CA GLY A 79 11.96 0.78 10.50
C GLY A 79 13.45 0.54 10.75
N TRP A 80 13.95 0.96 11.88
CA TRP A 80 15.33 0.77 12.29
C TRP A 80 15.43 -0.44 13.22
N PHE A 81 15.40 -1.63 12.65
CA PHE A 81 15.48 -2.87 13.41
C PHE A 81 16.78 -2.94 14.21
N GLY A 82 16.69 -3.47 15.41
CA GLY A 82 17.71 -3.32 16.44
C GLY A 82 17.44 -2.09 17.31
N THR A 83 17.54 -0.90 16.77
CA THR A 83 17.24 0.36 17.50
C THR A 83 15.79 0.45 17.94
N HIS A 84 14.85 -0.02 17.11
CA HIS A 84 13.42 0.02 17.40
C HIS A 84 12.88 -1.25 18.09
N ASP A 85 13.69 -2.24 18.37
CA ASP A 85 13.23 -3.53 18.92
C ASP A 85 12.45 -3.36 20.23
N GLY A 86 12.84 -2.43 21.08
CA GLY A 86 12.12 -2.11 22.31
C GLY A 86 10.70 -1.64 22.05
N TYR A 87 10.51 -0.76 21.09
CA TYR A 87 9.17 -0.26 20.70
C TYR A 87 8.29 -1.36 20.10
N ILE A 88 8.90 -2.23 19.29
CA ILE A 88 8.18 -3.38 18.69
C ILE A 88 7.71 -4.33 19.78
N LYS A 89 8.56 -4.60 20.75
CA LYS A 89 8.23 -5.47 21.89
C LYS A 89 7.08 -4.88 22.72
N GLU A 90 7.13 -3.61 23.02
CA GLU A 90 6.05 -2.92 23.76
C GLU A 90 4.72 -2.93 22.99
N ALA A 91 4.76 -2.73 21.68
CA ALA A 91 3.57 -2.73 20.84
C ALA A 91 2.89 -4.09 20.75
N LYS A 92 3.62 -5.16 20.92
CA LYS A 92 3.09 -6.54 20.93
C LYS A 92 2.44 -6.93 22.27
N GLY A 93 2.66 -6.16 23.28
CA GLY A 93 2.16 -6.41 24.63
C GLY A 93 2.98 -7.44 25.35
#